data_bed22b4b7ff3efd507becdb46dc9ab4a
#
_entry.id   bed22b4b7ff3efd507becdb46dc9ab4a
#
_cell.length_a   1.000
_cell.length_b   1.000
_cell.length_c   1.000
_cell.angle_alpha   90.00
_cell.angle_beta   90.00
_cell.angle_gamma   90.00
#
_symmetry.space_group_name_H-M   'P 1'
#
loop_
_entity.id
_entity.type
_entity.pdbx_description
1 polymer ?
#
loop_
_entity_poly.entity_id
_entity_poly.type
_entity_poly.pdbx_seq_one_letter_code
_entity_poly.pdbx_strand_id
1 'polypeptide(L)'
;MINRFLPALISLPIYVSGTVIAAQDASDAGPDIGTAPPILSAPEETSVGEAAPLPSFDAPSSTTPSDVEGPPTSGILDVAQEAQRFLQDGGPAIWAIAALSVITVTLILWKIWRLALIGAWSKGRAGQAVAAFENGDAEQARAIVRGRLGVRSKVMDATVSAVAQLPEDKARETAARIAKNELAGAGTGLRALELIATIAPLLGLLGTVLGMIAAFQALQEAGNRADPALLAGGIWEALLTTAAGMAVAIPASAALTWFEAVIDRIRRDLEDGITRIFVAHSPATLKLAAE
;
A
#
# COMPACT_ATOMS: atom_id res chain seq x y z
N MET A 1 8.37 -12.39 -27.29
CA MET A 1 9.38 -12.08 -26.25
C MET A 1 8.73 -11.53 -24.96
N ILE A 2 7.55 -12.06 -24.56
CA ILE A 2 6.73 -11.50 -23.46
C ILE A 2 6.76 -12.40 -22.19
N ASN A 3 7.38 -13.58 -22.25
CA ASN A 3 7.19 -14.63 -21.24
C ASN A 3 8.33 -14.80 -20.21
N ARG A 4 9.15 -13.77 -19.95
CA ARG A 4 10.30 -13.88 -19.03
C ARG A 4 10.25 -12.98 -17.77
N PHE A 5 9.13 -12.28 -17.52
CA PHE A 5 9.09 -11.27 -16.43
C PHE A 5 8.09 -11.55 -15.28
N LEU A 6 7.47 -12.72 -15.26
CA LEU A 6 6.46 -13.02 -14.23
C LEU A 6 6.95 -13.62 -12.89
N PRO A 7 8.18 -14.16 -12.73
CA PRO A 7 8.55 -14.78 -11.45
C PRO A 7 9.15 -13.82 -10.40
N ALA A 8 9.33 -12.52 -10.68
CA ALA A 8 9.96 -11.60 -9.73
C ALA A 8 9.00 -10.94 -8.72
N LEU A 9 7.72 -11.28 -8.75
CA LEU A 9 6.68 -10.62 -7.93
C LEU A 9 6.36 -11.36 -6.62
N ILE A 10 6.97 -12.54 -6.35
CA ILE A 10 6.55 -13.41 -5.23
C ILE A 10 7.58 -13.45 -4.08
N SER A 11 8.74 -12.84 -4.19
CA SER A 11 9.72 -12.85 -3.09
C SER A 11 10.11 -11.44 -2.64
N LEU A 12 9.20 -10.77 -1.94
CA LEU A 12 9.55 -9.64 -1.09
C LEU A 12 9.55 -10.14 0.37
N PRO A 13 10.71 -10.18 1.07
CA PRO A 13 10.71 -10.41 2.50
C PRO A 13 10.10 -9.17 3.17
N ILE A 14 9.03 -9.40 3.93
CA ILE A 14 8.45 -8.40 4.84
C ILE A 14 9.45 -8.23 5.98
N TYR A 15 10.29 -7.21 5.88
CA TYR A 15 11.14 -6.79 6.99
C TYR A 15 10.29 -5.87 7.88
N VAL A 16 9.70 -6.45 8.91
CA VAL A 16 9.08 -5.71 10.01
C VAL A 16 10.22 -5.23 10.90
N SER A 17 10.67 -3.99 10.69
CA SER A 17 11.54 -3.29 11.64
C SER A 17 10.70 -2.85 12.84
N GLY A 18 10.68 -3.67 13.88
CA GLY A 18 10.19 -3.27 15.19
C GLY A 18 11.10 -2.20 15.80
N THR A 19 10.64 -0.97 15.81
CA THR A 19 11.26 0.10 16.62
C THR A 19 10.88 -0.13 18.07
N VAL A 20 11.79 -0.69 18.84
CA VAL A 20 11.70 -0.74 20.29
C VAL A 20 11.95 0.69 20.79
N ILE A 21 10.89 1.36 21.28
CA ILE A 21 11.01 2.60 22.03
C ILE A 21 11.47 2.20 23.44
N ALA A 22 12.72 2.50 23.76
CA ALA A 22 13.25 2.45 25.10
C ALA A 22 12.55 3.52 25.94
N ALA A 23 11.78 3.10 26.95
CA ALA A 23 11.27 3.98 27.98
C ALA A 23 12.45 4.39 28.88
N GLN A 24 12.75 5.69 28.89
CA GLN A 24 13.68 6.27 29.82
C GLN A 24 13.03 6.38 31.21
N ASP A 25 13.78 5.86 32.16
CA ASP A 25 13.68 5.98 33.61
C ASP A 25 13.49 7.44 34.02
N ALA A 26 12.41 7.73 34.72
CA ALA A 26 12.22 8.92 35.50
C ALA A 26 11.89 8.47 36.91
N SER A 27 12.94 8.28 37.70
CA SER A 27 12.94 8.17 39.13
C SER A 27 12.55 9.51 39.77
N ASP A 28 11.83 9.38 40.87
CA ASP A 28 11.70 10.32 41.96
C ASP A 28 10.53 11.31 41.96
N ALA A 29 9.53 10.98 42.76
CA ALA A 29 8.81 11.75 43.77
C ALA A 29 7.49 11.06 44.15
N GLY A 30 7.48 10.25 45.18
CA GLY A 30 6.26 9.72 45.81
C GLY A 30 5.53 10.77 46.64
N PRO A 31 4.20 10.81 46.61
CA PRO A 31 3.42 11.28 47.77
C PRO A 31 2.99 10.10 48.62
N ASP A 32 3.25 10.26 49.88
CA ASP A 32 2.77 9.55 51.04
C ASP A 32 1.24 9.34 51.01
N ILE A 33 0.77 8.08 50.99
CA ILE A 33 -0.64 7.74 51.21
C ILE A 33 -0.75 6.83 52.38
N GLY A 34 -1.36 7.47 53.39
CA GLY A 34 -1.71 6.88 54.66
C GLY A 34 -2.59 5.65 54.57
N THR A 35 -2.34 4.81 55.57
CA THR A 35 -3.22 3.89 56.27
C THR A 35 -4.26 3.09 55.45
N ALA A 36 -3.95 1.83 55.25
CA ALA A 36 -4.86 0.79 54.79
C ALA A 36 -6.04 0.60 55.79
N PRO A 37 -7.28 0.38 55.29
CA PRO A 37 -8.38 -0.09 56.11
C PRO A 37 -8.22 -1.58 56.43
N PRO A 38 -8.83 -2.05 57.56
CA PRO A 38 -8.60 -3.38 58.11
C PRO A 38 -9.20 -4.49 57.24
N ILE A 39 -8.46 -5.58 57.17
CA ILE A 39 -8.82 -6.83 56.54
C ILE A 39 -10.07 -7.40 57.18
N LEU A 40 -11.15 -7.54 56.39
CA LEU A 40 -12.35 -8.22 56.78
C LEU A 40 -12.09 -9.72 56.81
N SER A 41 -12.38 -10.35 57.95
CA SER A 41 -12.21 -11.75 58.29
C SER A 41 -12.88 -12.67 57.25
N ALA A 42 -12.22 -13.80 56.97
CA ALA A 42 -12.76 -14.89 56.16
C ALA A 42 -14.06 -15.44 56.80
N PRO A 43 -15.06 -15.80 55.97
CA PRO A 43 -16.20 -16.56 56.45
C PRO A 43 -15.80 -18.04 56.61
N GLU A 44 -16.27 -18.60 57.73
CA GLU A 44 -16.17 -19.99 58.14
C GLU A 44 -16.56 -21.01 57.05
N GLU A 45 -15.82 -22.12 57.05
CA GLU A 45 -16.14 -23.33 56.32
C GLU A 45 -17.55 -23.86 56.71
N THR A 46 -18.49 -23.76 55.79
CA THR A 46 -19.77 -24.47 55.94
C THR A 46 -19.67 -25.81 55.21
N SER A 47 -19.90 -26.86 56.00
CA SER A 47 -19.91 -28.29 55.71
C SER A 47 -20.42 -28.67 54.31
N VAL A 48 -19.68 -29.63 53.72
CA VAL A 48 -20.01 -30.41 52.54
C VAL A 48 -21.41 -31.00 52.63
N GLY A 49 -22.35 -30.45 51.95
CA GLY A 49 -23.65 -31.05 51.62
C GLY A 49 -23.48 -31.91 50.36
N GLU A 50 -23.91 -33.14 50.56
CA GLU A 50 -24.12 -34.22 49.58
C GLU A 50 -24.36 -33.76 48.14
N ALA A 51 -23.50 -34.25 47.21
CA ALA A 51 -23.55 -33.97 45.80
C ALA A 51 -24.83 -34.51 45.16
N ALA A 52 -25.66 -33.59 44.66
CA ALA A 52 -26.73 -33.95 43.74
C ALA A 52 -26.14 -34.51 42.44
N PRO A 53 -26.74 -35.54 41.82
CA PRO A 53 -26.22 -36.10 40.58
C PRO A 53 -26.29 -35.08 39.48
N LEU A 54 -25.15 -34.90 38.80
CA LEU A 54 -25.03 -34.06 37.60
C LEU A 54 -26.01 -34.56 36.52
N PRO A 55 -26.73 -33.68 35.85
CA PRO A 55 -27.54 -34.08 34.69
C PRO A 55 -26.63 -34.67 33.63
N SER A 56 -27.00 -35.89 33.21
CA SER A 56 -26.31 -36.58 32.10
C SER A 56 -26.40 -35.70 30.87
N PHE A 57 -25.27 -35.18 30.44
CA PHE A 57 -25.14 -34.57 29.11
C PHE A 57 -25.23 -35.71 28.10
N ASP A 58 -26.39 -35.89 27.49
CA ASP A 58 -26.50 -36.69 26.27
C ASP A 58 -25.60 -36.02 25.22
N ALA A 59 -24.51 -36.73 24.90
CA ALA A 59 -23.65 -36.31 23.80
C ALA A 59 -24.50 -36.22 22.52
N PRO A 60 -24.48 -35.10 21.82
CA PRO A 60 -25.16 -35.03 20.53
C PRO A 60 -24.56 -36.12 19.63
N SER A 61 -25.45 -36.97 19.12
CA SER A 61 -25.15 -38.05 18.18
C SER A 61 -24.21 -37.54 17.10
N SER A 62 -23.07 -38.18 16.93
CA SER A 62 -22.11 -37.95 15.88
C SER A 62 -22.82 -38.05 14.53
N THR A 63 -23.29 -36.93 14.01
CA THR A 63 -23.57 -36.76 12.60
C THR A 63 -22.23 -36.85 11.90
N THR A 64 -22.00 -37.94 11.24
CA THR A 64 -20.92 -38.17 10.29
C THR A 64 -20.90 -36.97 9.34
N PRO A 65 -19.76 -36.27 9.17
CA PRO A 65 -19.63 -35.32 8.09
C PRO A 65 -19.43 -36.13 6.81
N SER A 66 -20.55 -36.49 6.18
CA SER A 66 -20.55 -36.88 4.76
C SER A 66 -20.50 -35.57 3.99
N ASP A 67 -19.63 -35.55 3.00
CA ASP A 67 -19.37 -34.47 2.04
C ASP A 67 -18.31 -33.46 2.50
N VAL A 68 -17.05 -33.93 2.46
CA VAL A 68 -15.93 -33.07 2.08
C VAL A 68 -16.18 -32.73 0.61
N GLU A 69 -16.97 -31.71 0.38
CA GLU A 69 -17.07 -31.01 -0.90
C GLU A 69 -15.65 -30.60 -1.26
N GLY A 70 -15.12 -31.13 -2.36
CA GLY A 70 -13.83 -30.76 -2.92
C GLY A 70 -13.77 -29.24 -3.11
N PRO A 71 -12.57 -28.66 -3.26
CA PRO A 71 -12.43 -27.21 -3.37
C PRO A 71 -13.39 -26.72 -4.45
N PRO A 72 -14.27 -25.75 -4.15
CA PRO A 72 -15.23 -25.25 -5.11
C PRO A 72 -14.43 -24.73 -6.30
N THR A 73 -14.66 -25.32 -7.46
CA THR A 73 -14.32 -24.68 -8.75
C THR A 73 -15.27 -23.49 -8.90
N SER A 74 -15.10 -22.52 -8.01
CA SER A 74 -15.85 -21.28 -8.03
C SER A 74 -15.47 -20.54 -9.29
N GLY A 75 -16.32 -20.68 -10.31
CA GLY A 75 -16.24 -19.90 -11.52
C GLY A 75 -16.35 -18.40 -11.18
N ILE A 76 -15.82 -17.55 -12.04
CA ILE A 76 -15.93 -16.08 -11.93
C ILE A 76 -17.36 -15.65 -11.63
N LEU A 77 -18.36 -16.44 -12.02
CA LEU A 77 -19.77 -16.21 -11.78
C LEU A 77 -20.16 -16.36 -10.30
N ASP A 78 -19.61 -17.34 -9.59
CA ASP A 78 -19.90 -17.56 -8.16
C ASP A 78 -19.32 -16.42 -7.32
N VAL A 79 -18.10 -16.00 -7.64
CA VAL A 79 -17.46 -14.82 -7.00
C VAL A 79 -18.28 -13.54 -7.26
N ALA A 80 -18.81 -13.38 -8.47
CA ALA A 80 -19.67 -12.24 -8.80
C ALA A 80 -21.00 -12.26 -8.05
N GLN A 81 -21.62 -13.43 -7.88
CA GLN A 81 -22.87 -13.59 -7.11
C GLN A 81 -22.65 -13.33 -5.61
N GLU A 82 -21.54 -13.82 -5.07
CA GLU A 82 -21.19 -13.58 -3.66
C GLU A 82 -20.89 -12.11 -3.42
N ALA A 83 -20.15 -11.45 -4.32
CA ALA A 83 -19.94 -10.01 -4.30
C ALA A 83 -21.25 -9.22 -4.40
N GLN A 84 -22.21 -9.68 -5.21
CA GLN A 84 -23.51 -9.03 -5.35
C GLN A 84 -24.34 -9.15 -4.06
N ARG A 85 -24.37 -10.30 -3.40
CA ARG A 85 -25.02 -10.47 -2.08
C ARG A 85 -24.37 -9.55 -1.05
N PHE A 86 -23.04 -9.54 -1.00
CA PHE A 86 -22.26 -8.66 -0.14
C PHE A 86 -22.60 -7.16 -0.33
N LEU A 87 -22.82 -6.73 -1.58
CA LEU A 87 -23.22 -5.36 -1.87
C LEU A 87 -24.68 -5.06 -1.44
N GLN A 88 -25.56 -6.04 -1.48
CA GLN A 88 -26.96 -5.87 -1.10
C GLN A 88 -27.15 -5.81 0.41
N ASP A 89 -26.37 -6.60 1.15
CA ASP A 89 -26.47 -6.71 2.60
C ASP A 89 -25.76 -5.55 3.34
N GLY A 90 -24.86 -4.81 2.68
CA GLY A 90 -23.93 -3.90 3.33
C GLY A 90 -24.27 -2.41 3.26
N GLY A 91 -25.49 -2.03 2.95
CA GLY A 91 -25.94 -0.64 3.01
C GLY A 91 -25.17 0.36 2.12
N PRO A 92 -25.41 1.69 2.26
CA PRO A 92 -24.82 2.70 1.38
C PRO A 92 -23.29 2.83 1.53
N ALA A 93 -22.73 2.46 2.67
CA ALA A 93 -21.29 2.53 2.91
C ALA A 93 -20.50 1.53 2.05
N ILE A 94 -21.03 0.32 1.86
CA ILE A 94 -20.39 -0.71 1.02
C ILE A 94 -20.38 -0.30 -0.45
N TRP A 95 -21.43 0.36 -0.94
CA TRP A 95 -21.45 0.88 -2.31
C TRP A 95 -20.34 1.93 -2.56
N ALA A 96 -20.12 2.81 -1.59
CA ALA A 96 -19.02 3.78 -1.66
C ALA A 96 -17.65 3.10 -1.67
N ILE A 97 -17.44 2.09 -0.83
CA ILE A 97 -16.19 1.31 -0.78
C ILE A 97 -16.00 0.50 -2.06
N ALA A 98 -17.07 -0.09 -2.62
CA ALA A 98 -17.01 -0.83 -3.88
C ALA A 98 -16.63 0.08 -5.06
N ALA A 99 -17.22 1.27 -5.15
CA ALA A 99 -16.85 2.26 -6.15
C ALA A 99 -15.36 2.67 -6.00
N LEU A 100 -14.92 2.90 -4.76
CA LEU A 100 -13.53 3.24 -4.46
C LEU A 100 -12.57 2.10 -4.84
N SER A 101 -12.97 0.83 -4.65
CA SER A 101 -12.21 -0.36 -5.07
C SER A 101 -11.99 -0.39 -6.58
N VAL A 102 -13.03 -0.17 -7.37
CA VAL A 102 -12.95 -0.13 -8.84
C VAL A 102 -12.02 1.00 -9.30
N ILE A 103 -12.15 2.18 -8.69
CA ILE A 103 -11.27 3.34 -8.99
C ILE A 103 -9.81 2.97 -8.65
N THR A 104 -9.57 2.35 -7.51
CA THR A 104 -8.23 1.93 -7.07
C THR A 104 -7.59 0.98 -8.05
N VAL A 105 -8.27 -0.09 -8.42
CA VAL A 105 -7.76 -1.08 -9.39
C VAL A 105 -7.49 -0.41 -10.75
N THR A 106 -8.40 0.44 -11.21
CA THR A 106 -8.23 1.19 -12.46
C THR A 106 -7.00 2.09 -12.42
N LEU A 107 -6.80 2.83 -11.32
CA LEU A 107 -5.62 3.70 -11.14
C LEU A 107 -4.32 2.89 -11.10
N ILE A 108 -4.31 1.76 -10.41
CA ILE A 108 -3.14 0.88 -10.32
C ILE A 108 -2.78 0.35 -11.71
N LEU A 109 -3.74 -0.20 -12.45
CA LEU A 109 -3.52 -0.76 -13.79
C LEU A 109 -3.07 0.33 -14.78
N TRP A 110 -3.74 1.48 -14.77
CA TRP A 110 -3.35 2.62 -15.59
C TRP A 110 -1.93 3.09 -15.29
N LYS A 111 -1.55 3.14 -14.02
CA LYS A 111 -0.22 3.54 -13.58
C LYS A 111 0.86 2.54 -13.98
N ILE A 112 0.59 1.26 -13.82
CA ILE A 112 1.50 0.18 -14.28
C ILE A 112 1.75 0.32 -15.77
N TRP A 113 0.68 0.45 -16.56
CA TRP A 113 0.78 0.61 -18.00
C TRP A 113 1.57 1.87 -18.37
N ARG A 114 1.26 2.99 -17.76
CA ARG A 114 1.98 4.25 -17.98
C ARG A 114 3.46 4.15 -17.66
N LEU A 115 3.84 3.53 -16.53
CA LEU A 115 5.24 3.31 -16.15
C LEU A 115 5.94 2.35 -17.13
N ALA A 116 5.24 1.35 -17.64
CA ALA A 116 5.77 0.46 -18.67
C ALA A 116 6.05 1.22 -19.98
N LEU A 117 5.13 2.08 -20.42
CA LEU A 117 5.32 2.92 -21.61
C LEU A 117 6.47 3.92 -21.48
N ILE A 118 6.65 4.52 -20.29
CA ILE A 118 7.74 5.45 -19.99
C ILE A 118 9.10 4.72 -19.90
N GLY A 119 9.10 3.38 -19.96
CA GLY A 119 10.33 2.59 -19.91
C GLY A 119 11.01 2.61 -18.54
N ALA A 120 10.21 2.58 -17.46
CA ALA A 120 10.69 2.59 -16.07
C ALA A 120 11.71 1.47 -15.79
N TRP A 121 11.60 0.35 -16.48
CA TRP A 121 12.50 -0.82 -16.38
C TRP A 121 13.67 -0.81 -17.36
N SER A 122 13.72 0.12 -18.33
CA SER A 122 14.76 0.15 -19.37
C SER A 122 15.95 1.01 -18.94
N LYS A 123 16.87 0.42 -18.16
CA LYS A 123 18.12 1.10 -17.72
C LYS A 123 19.20 1.17 -18.78
N GLY A 124 19.28 0.18 -19.67
CA GLY A 124 20.48 -0.12 -20.43
C GLY A 124 20.95 1.00 -21.38
N ARG A 125 20.02 1.69 -22.05
CA ARG A 125 20.36 2.65 -23.11
C ARG A 125 20.82 4.00 -22.58
N ALA A 126 20.18 4.52 -21.55
CA ALA A 126 20.61 5.76 -20.92
C ALA A 126 22.02 5.60 -20.33
N GLY A 127 22.31 4.47 -19.67
CA GLY A 127 23.65 4.16 -19.18
C GLY A 127 24.68 4.00 -20.31
N GLN A 128 24.31 3.39 -21.43
CA GLN A 128 25.18 3.28 -22.61
C GLN A 128 25.49 4.65 -23.22
N ALA A 129 24.52 5.57 -23.25
CA ALA A 129 24.75 6.92 -23.73
C ALA A 129 25.69 7.71 -22.82
N VAL A 130 25.54 7.57 -21.49
CA VAL A 130 26.46 8.20 -20.53
C VAL A 130 27.88 7.64 -20.72
N ALA A 131 28.04 6.33 -20.86
CA ALA A 131 29.34 5.70 -21.08
C ALA A 131 29.98 6.13 -22.41
N ALA A 132 29.19 6.26 -23.50
CA ALA A 132 29.69 6.76 -24.77
C ALA A 132 30.16 8.23 -24.65
N PHE A 133 29.45 9.06 -23.90
CA PHE A 133 29.83 10.44 -23.63
C PHE A 133 31.12 10.54 -22.82
N GLU A 134 31.30 9.70 -21.80
CA GLU A 134 32.53 9.61 -20.99
C GLU A 134 33.74 9.21 -21.83
N ASN A 135 33.52 8.38 -22.87
CA ASN A 135 34.57 8.00 -23.82
C ASN A 135 34.88 9.10 -24.87
N GLY A 136 34.27 10.27 -24.78
CA GLY A 136 34.48 11.40 -25.69
C GLY A 136 33.61 11.36 -26.97
N ASP A 137 32.74 10.37 -27.14
CA ASP A 137 31.86 10.24 -28.30
C ASP A 137 30.46 10.79 -28.02
N ALA A 138 30.35 12.12 -28.04
CA ALA A 138 29.10 12.84 -27.82
C ALA A 138 28.03 12.55 -28.90
N GLU A 139 28.46 12.33 -30.16
CA GLU A 139 27.56 12.00 -31.26
C GLU A 139 26.94 10.61 -31.07
N GLN A 140 27.74 9.61 -30.71
CA GLN A 140 27.26 8.28 -30.40
C GLN A 140 26.35 8.28 -29.18
N ALA A 141 26.71 9.01 -28.12
CA ALA A 141 25.86 9.17 -26.92
C ALA A 141 24.46 9.67 -27.29
N ARG A 142 24.41 10.69 -28.15
CA ARG A 142 23.15 11.28 -28.62
C ARG A 142 22.37 10.32 -29.54
N ALA A 143 23.04 9.61 -30.45
CA ALA A 143 22.40 8.64 -31.34
C ALA A 143 21.70 7.51 -30.59
N ILE A 144 22.25 7.06 -29.45
CA ILE A 144 21.66 6.01 -28.61
C ILE A 144 20.32 6.43 -27.98
N VAL A 145 20.18 7.69 -27.56
CA VAL A 145 19.00 8.18 -26.80
C VAL A 145 18.01 8.96 -27.66
N ARG A 146 18.43 9.49 -28.80
CA ARG A 146 17.62 10.34 -29.67
C ARG A 146 16.34 9.64 -30.13
N GLY A 147 15.18 10.34 -30.05
CA GLY A 147 13.89 9.83 -30.48
C GLY A 147 13.28 8.76 -29.59
N ARG A 148 13.82 8.51 -28.40
CA ARG A 148 13.29 7.52 -27.45
C ARG A 148 12.28 8.15 -26.48
N LEU A 149 11.17 7.43 -26.23
CA LEU A 149 10.07 7.90 -25.37
C LEU A 149 10.35 7.75 -23.86
N GLY A 150 11.41 7.01 -23.47
CA GLY A 150 11.73 6.79 -22.07
C GLY A 150 12.20 8.05 -21.35
N VAL A 151 11.75 8.29 -20.12
CA VAL A 151 12.12 9.45 -19.27
C VAL A 151 13.64 9.60 -19.17
N ARG A 152 14.36 8.50 -18.89
CA ARG A 152 15.83 8.51 -18.80
C ARG A 152 16.49 8.93 -20.11
N SER A 153 16.00 8.39 -21.22
CA SER A 153 16.57 8.72 -22.55
C SER A 153 16.32 10.17 -22.93
N LYS A 154 15.13 10.71 -22.67
CA LYS A 154 14.79 12.12 -22.93
C LYS A 154 15.66 13.08 -22.12
N VAL A 155 15.85 12.78 -20.84
CA VAL A 155 16.67 13.64 -19.97
C VAL A 155 18.15 13.57 -20.40
N MET A 156 18.67 12.40 -20.74
CA MET A 156 20.06 12.26 -21.23
C MET A 156 20.26 12.97 -22.57
N ASP A 157 19.34 12.82 -23.53
CA ASP A 157 19.39 13.54 -24.82
C ASP A 157 19.38 15.06 -24.62
N ALA A 158 18.52 15.56 -23.76
CA ALA A 158 18.45 16.97 -23.39
C ALA A 158 19.73 17.46 -22.68
N THR A 159 20.31 16.64 -21.79
CA THR A 159 21.54 16.97 -21.06
C THR A 159 22.73 17.05 -22.01
N VAL A 160 22.94 16.03 -22.88
CA VAL A 160 24.01 16.03 -23.86
C VAL A 160 23.87 17.23 -24.83
N SER A 161 22.63 17.53 -25.25
CA SER A 161 22.36 18.68 -26.12
C SER A 161 22.63 20.01 -25.44
N ALA A 162 22.27 20.15 -24.16
CA ALA A 162 22.51 21.38 -23.37
C ALA A 162 24.00 21.62 -23.15
N VAL A 163 24.76 20.59 -22.81
CA VAL A 163 26.21 20.68 -22.61
C VAL A 163 26.95 21.10 -23.89
N ALA A 164 26.45 20.66 -25.06
CA ALA A 164 27.05 21.04 -26.36
C ALA A 164 26.72 22.47 -26.80
N GLN A 165 25.63 23.07 -26.32
CA GLN A 165 25.12 24.35 -26.86
C GLN A 165 25.11 25.51 -25.87
N LEU A 166 25.19 25.25 -24.57
CA LEU A 166 25.02 26.23 -23.51
C LEU A 166 26.24 26.31 -22.60
N PRO A 167 26.51 27.46 -21.99
CA PRO A 167 27.47 27.55 -20.88
C PRO A 167 27.10 26.57 -19.76
N GLU A 168 28.10 26.08 -19.02
CA GLU A 168 27.93 24.99 -18.05
C GLU A 168 26.80 25.26 -17.03
N ASP A 169 26.73 26.47 -16.47
CA ASP A 169 25.71 26.83 -15.49
C ASP A 169 24.30 26.71 -16.07
N LYS A 170 24.09 27.23 -17.29
CA LYS A 170 22.79 27.17 -17.97
C LYS A 170 22.45 25.75 -18.43
N ALA A 171 23.44 24.97 -18.84
CA ALA A 171 23.26 23.57 -19.20
C ALA A 171 22.83 22.74 -17.99
N ARG A 172 23.44 22.96 -16.83
CA ARG A 172 23.10 22.29 -15.57
C ARG A 172 21.68 22.62 -15.12
N GLU A 173 21.32 23.91 -15.14
CA GLU A 173 19.95 24.36 -14.82
C GLU A 173 18.92 23.76 -15.78
N THR A 174 19.20 23.75 -17.09
CA THR A 174 18.31 23.18 -18.11
C THR A 174 18.11 21.68 -17.90
N ALA A 175 19.19 20.91 -17.68
CA ALA A 175 19.12 19.49 -17.39
C ALA A 175 18.28 19.19 -16.14
N ALA A 176 18.52 19.93 -15.04
CA ALA A 176 17.78 19.79 -13.80
C ALA A 176 16.29 20.11 -13.97
N ARG A 177 15.96 21.18 -14.70
CA ARG A 177 14.58 21.56 -14.99
C ARG A 177 13.84 20.50 -15.80
N ILE A 178 14.47 19.95 -16.84
CA ILE A 178 13.87 18.88 -17.66
C ILE A 178 13.70 17.62 -16.84
N ALA A 179 14.71 17.20 -16.06
CA ALA A 179 14.62 16.04 -15.18
C ALA A 179 13.47 16.17 -14.18
N LYS A 180 13.34 17.34 -13.51
CA LYS A 180 12.27 17.62 -12.57
C LYS A 180 10.88 17.55 -13.22
N ASN A 181 10.74 18.07 -14.43
CA ASN A 181 9.48 18.07 -15.16
C ASN A 181 9.07 16.63 -15.58
N GLU A 182 9.99 15.84 -16.11
CA GLU A 182 9.73 14.44 -16.48
C GLU A 182 9.42 13.57 -15.25
N LEU A 183 10.09 13.79 -14.11
CA LEU A 183 9.79 13.12 -12.85
C LEU A 183 8.42 13.52 -12.28
N ALA A 184 8.05 14.79 -12.35
CA ALA A 184 6.72 15.25 -11.95
C ALA A 184 5.63 14.60 -12.79
N GLY A 185 5.86 14.49 -14.11
CA GLY A 185 5.01 13.74 -15.03
C GLY A 185 4.91 12.26 -14.64
N ALA A 186 6.02 11.64 -14.26
CA ALA A 186 6.03 10.24 -13.78
C ALA A 186 5.27 10.08 -12.46
N GLY A 187 5.24 11.08 -11.57
CA GLY A 187 4.52 11.10 -10.30
C GLY A 187 3.00 11.29 -10.39
N THR A 188 2.46 11.67 -11.55
CA THR A 188 1.02 11.92 -11.71
C THR A 188 0.18 10.72 -11.29
N GLY A 189 -0.88 10.97 -10.50
CA GLY A 189 -1.81 9.94 -10.01
C GLY A 189 -1.43 9.30 -8.68
N LEU A 190 -0.21 9.49 -8.14
CA LEU A 190 0.17 8.96 -6.83
C LEU A 190 -0.66 9.59 -5.71
N ARG A 191 -0.92 10.91 -5.77
CA ARG A 191 -1.75 11.60 -4.78
C ARG A 191 -3.18 11.06 -4.70
N ALA A 192 -3.76 10.65 -5.84
CA ALA A 192 -5.08 10.04 -5.82
C ALA A 192 -5.05 8.68 -5.11
N LEU A 193 -4.02 7.87 -5.34
CA LEU A 193 -3.84 6.57 -4.70
C LEU A 193 -3.58 6.72 -3.19
N GLU A 194 -2.78 7.71 -2.80
CA GLU A 194 -2.51 8.10 -1.41
C GLU A 194 -3.80 8.51 -0.68
N LEU A 195 -4.62 9.34 -1.32
CA LEU A 195 -5.92 9.75 -0.79
C LEU A 195 -6.84 8.55 -0.57
N ILE A 196 -6.91 7.62 -1.54
CA ILE A 196 -7.71 6.41 -1.42
C ILE A 196 -7.20 5.52 -0.28
N ALA A 197 -5.89 5.30 -0.18
CA ALA A 197 -5.28 4.51 0.88
C ALA A 197 -5.61 5.03 2.28
N THR A 198 -5.75 6.37 2.41
CA THR A 198 -6.11 7.03 3.67
C THR A 198 -7.61 7.03 3.93
N ILE A 199 -8.43 7.29 2.91
CA ILE A 199 -9.89 7.45 3.08
C ILE A 199 -10.60 6.09 3.17
N ALA A 200 -10.11 5.05 2.50
CA ALA A 200 -10.81 3.75 2.48
C ALA A 200 -11.02 3.15 3.87
N PRO A 201 -10.04 3.14 4.81
CA PRO A 201 -10.26 2.67 6.17
C PRO A 201 -11.23 3.56 6.95
N LEU A 202 -11.20 4.88 6.70
CA LEU A 202 -12.12 5.83 7.37
C LEU A 202 -13.56 5.62 6.91
N LEU A 203 -13.78 5.31 5.64
CA LEU A 203 -15.09 4.93 5.12
C LEU A 203 -15.57 3.61 5.73
N GLY A 204 -14.66 2.64 5.91
CA GLY A 204 -14.98 1.41 6.63
C GLY A 204 -15.41 1.67 8.08
N LEU A 205 -14.68 2.53 8.79
CA LEU A 205 -15.03 2.94 10.14
C LEU A 205 -16.37 3.69 10.20
N LEU A 206 -16.61 4.60 9.26
CA LEU A 206 -17.91 5.28 9.15
C LEU A 206 -19.04 4.27 8.94
N GLY A 207 -18.80 3.24 8.11
CA GLY A 207 -19.76 2.16 7.90
C GLY A 207 -20.12 1.42 9.18
N THR A 208 -19.14 1.15 10.07
CA THR A 208 -19.44 0.52 11.37
C THR A 208 -20.30 1.41 12.25
N VAL A 209 -20.05 2.71 12.29
CA VAL A 209 -20.85 3.64 13.09
C VAL A 209 -22.30 3.68 12.56
N LEU A 210 -22.48 3.79 11.25
CA LEU A 210 -23.81 3.81 10.62
C LEU A 210 -24.53 2.47 10.81
N GLY A 211 -23.87 1.34 10.64
CA GLY A 211 -24.43 0.00 10.84
C GLY A 211 -24.87 -0.22 12.29
N MET A 212 -24.06 0.19 13.26
CA MET A 212 -24.42 0.11 14.68
C MET A 212 -25.62 1.01 15.03
N ILE A 213 -25.69 2.23 14.48
CA ILE A 213 -26.83 3.11 14.67
C ILE A 213 -28.11 2.45 14.14
N ALA A 214 -28.05 1.88 12.93
CA ALA A 214 -29.20 1.19 12.32
C ALA A 214 -29.59 -0.04 13.13
N ALA A 215 -28.66 -0.83 13.63
CA ALA A 215 -28.96 -2.00 14.47
C ALA A 215 -29.64 -1.63 15.79
N PHE A 216 -29.20 -0.56 16.46
CA PHE A 216 -29.83 -0.08 17.67
C PHE A 216 -31.21 0.54 17.42
N GLN A 217 -31.42 1.23 16.29
CA GLN A 217 -32.74 1.74 15.90
C GLN A 217 -33.70 0.61 15.66
N ALA A 218 -33.30 -0.44 14.92
CA ALA A 218 -34.14 -1.61 14.69
C ALA A 218 -34.53 -2.33 16.01
N LEU A 219 -33.57 -2.43 16.96
CA LEU A 219 -33.80 -3.00 18.27
C LEU A 219 -34.78 -2.15 19.08
N GLN A 220 -34.69 -0.83 19.02
CA GLN A 220 -35.59 0.10 19.72
C GLN A 220 -37.00 0.02 19.15
N GLU A 221 -37.18 -0.08 17.84
CA GLU A 221 -38.48 -0.23 17.17
C GLU A 221 -39.14 -1.57 17.50
N ALA A 222 -38.39 -2.65 17.67
CA ALA A 222 -38.90 -3.97 18.05
C ALA A 222 -39.42 -4.02 19.50
N GLY A 223 -39.01 -3.11 20.37
CA GLY A 223 -39.48 -2.98 21.77
C GLY A 223 -39.38 -4.30 22.55
N ASN A 224 -40.49 -4.74 23.15
CA ASN A 224 -40.54 -5.98 23.93
C ASN A 224 -40.39 -7.29 23.14
N ARG A 225 -40.33 -7.21 21.81
CA ARG A 225 -40.07 -8.33 20.89
C ARG A 225 -38.66 -8.28 20.30
N ALA A 226 -37.76 -7.58 21.00
CA ALA A 226 -36.37 -7.46 20.56
C ALA A 226 -35.70 -8.85 20.45
N ASP A 227 -35.38 -9.24 19.22
CA ASP A 227 -34.61 -10.47 18.94
C ASP A 227 -33.12 -10.16 18.94
N PRO A 228 -32.33 -10.83 19.78
CA PRO A 228 -30.85 -10.67 19.79
C PRO A 228 -30.21 -10.96 18.41
N ALA A 229 -30.88 -11.77 17.57
CA ALA A 229 -30.42 -12.07 16.22
C ALA A 229 -30.39 -10.83 15.31
N LEU A 230 -31.31 -9.88 15.47
CA LEU A 230 -31.32 -8.62 14.73
C LEU A 230 -30.12 -7.77 15.07
N LEU A 231 -29.75 -7.70 16.36
CA LEU A 231 -28.53 -6.98 16.79
C LEU A 231 -27.27 -7.64 16.28
N ALA A 232 -27.18 -8.98 16.35
CA ALA A 232 -26.04 -9.72 15.84
C ALA A 232 -25.86 -9.51 14.33
N GLY A 233 -26.92 -9.49 13.54
CA GLY A 233 -26.90 -9.19 12.11
C GLY A 233 -26.35 -7.79 11.80
N GLY A 234 -26.83 -6.76 12.50
CA GLY A 234 -26.33 -5.39 12.31
C GLY A 234 -24.88 -5.20 12.72
N ILE A 235 -24.42 -5.91 13.77
CA ILE A 235 -22.99 -5.92 14.15
C ILE A 235 -22.14 -6.58 13.05
N TRP A 236 -22.60 -7.70 12.53
CA TRP A 236 -21.93 -8.41 11.43
C TRP A 236 -21.76 -7.50 10.20
N GLU A 237 -22.84 -6.86 9.76
CA GLU A 237 -22.81 -5.90 8.64
C GLU A 237 -21.84 -4.75 8.91
N ALA A 238 -21.86 -4.18 10.11
CA ALA A 238 -20.93 -3.15 10.50
C ALA A 238 -19.45 -3.61 10.40
N LEU A 239 -19.10 -4.75 10.95
CA LEU A 239 -17.75 -5.29 10.90
C LEU A 239 -17.29 -5.58 9.46
N LEU A 240 -18.21 -6.04 8.62
CA LEU A 240 -17.99 -6.33 7.22
C LEU A 240 -17.55 -5.08 6.43
N THR A 241 -18.17 -3.92 6.72
CA THR A 241 -17.79 -2.64 6.07
C THR A 241 -16.36 -2.22 6.41
N THR A 242 -15.91 -2.43 7.65
CA THR A 242 -14.51 -2.15 8.03
C THR A 242 -13.55 -3.09 7.32
N ALA A 243 -13.85 -4.38 7.27
CA ALA A 243 -13.05 -5.35 6.56
C ALA A 243 -12.93 -4.98 5.07
N ALA A 244 -14.02 -4.57 4.43
CA ALA A 244 -14.04 -4.11 3.04
C ALA A 244 -13.18 -2.85 2.84
N GLY A 245 -13.27 -1.86 3.72
CA GLY A 245 -12.45 -0.65 3.68
C GLY A 245 -10.96 -0.95 3.76
N MET A 246 -10.55 -1.84 4.66
CA MET A 246 -9.17 -2.29 4.78
C MET A 246 -8.70 -3.11 3.57
N ALA A 247 -9.57 -3.96 3.00
CA ALA A 247 -9.27 -4.74 1.81
C ALA A 247 -8.95 -3.86 0.59
N VAL A 248 -9.50 -2.65 0.51
CA VAL A 248 -9.15 -1.65 -0.52
C VAL A 248 -7.88 -0.88 -0.16
N ALA A 249 -7.72 -0.49 1.10
CA ALA A 249 -6.62 0.34 1.56
C ALA A 249 -5.26 -0.35 1.48
N ILE A 250 -5.20 -1.64 1.84
CA ILE A 250 -3.94 -2.40 1.86
C ILE A 250 -3.30 -2.49 0.46
N PRO A 251 -4.01 -2.93 -0.59
CA PRO A 251 -3.44 -2.95 -1.94
C PRO A 251 -3.10 -1.54 -2.46
N ALA A 252 -3.92 -0.51 -2.13
CA ALA A 252 -3.66 0.86 -2.51
C ALA A 252 -2.34 1.37 -1.92
N SER A 253 -2.11 1.17 -0.62
CA SER A 253 -0.88 1.55 0.08
C SER A 253 0.34 0.81 -0.44
N ALA A 254 0.22 -0.52 -0.66
CA ALA A 254 1.28 -1.33 -1.20
C ALA A 254 1.68 -0.88 -2.63
N ALA A 255 0.69 -0.62 -3.48
CA ALA A 255 0.92 -0.12 -4.83
C ALA A 255 1.55 1.27 -4.83
N LEU A 256 1.08 2.18 -3.94
CA LEU A 256 1.64 3.51 -3.77
C LEU A 256 3.13 3.44 -3.45
N THR A 257 3.50 2.74 -2.39
CA THR A 257 4.90 2.57 -1.95
C THR A 257 5.77 1.96 -3.05
N TRP A 258 5.24 0.99 -3.79
CA TRP A 258 5.96 0.39 -4.91
C TRP A 258 6.20 1.39 -6.05
N PHE A 259 5.19 2.19 -6.42
CA PHE A 259 5.34 3.22 -7.45
C PHE A 259 6.33 4.31 -7.05
N GLU A 260 6.30 4.75 -5.79
CA GLU A 260 7.27 5.71 -5.24
C GLU A 260 8.69 5.18 -5.33
N ALA A 261 8.92 3.93 -4.92
CA ALA A 261 10.22 3.29 -5.02
C ALA A 261 10.74 3.19 -6.47
N VAL A 262 9.83 2.95 -7.44
CA VAL A 262 10.19 2.94 -8.88
C VAL A 262 10.59 4.34 -9.35
N ILE A 263 9.84 5.38 -8.98
CA ILE A 263 10.11 6.77 -9.36
C ILE A 263 11.42 7.27 -8.72
N ASP A 264 11.67 6.94 -7.46
CA ASP A 264 12.91 7.29 -6.77
C ASP A 264 14.13 6.60 -7.39
N ARG A 265 13.96 5.38 -7.90
CA ARG A 265 15.01 4.72 -8.68
C ARG A 265 15.30 5.48 -9.98
N ILE A 266 14.26 5.92 -10.68
CA ILE A 266 14.42 6.73 -11.90
C ILE A 266 15.13 8.04 -11.56
N ARG A 267 14.76 8.69 -10.47
CA ARG A 267 15.40 9.93 -9.98
C ARG A 267 16.89 9.73 -9.76
N ARG A 268 17.30 8.72 -9.00
CA ARG A 268 18.71 8.40 -8.75
C ARG A 268 19.48 8.12 -10.04
N ASP A 269 18.91 7.34 -10.95
CA ASP A 269 19.55 7.04 -12.24
C ASP A 269 19.73 8.32 -13.10
N LEU A 270 18.82 9.30 -13.00
CA LEU A 270 18.94 10.58 -13.71
C LEU A 270 19.99 11.49 -13.08
N GLU A 271 19.99 11.61 -11.75
CA GLU A 271 20.97 12.41 -11.00
C GLU A 271 22.40 11.91 -11.23
N ASP A 272 22.60 10.58 -11.17
CA ASP A 272 23.89 9.96 -11.49
C ASP A 272 24.30 10.23 -12.94
N GLY A 273 23.43 9.98 -13.91
CA GLY A 273 23.75 10.16 -15.33
C GLY A 273 24.05 11.62 -15.70
N ILE A 274 23.29 12.58 -15.15
CA ILE A 274 23.50 14.01 -15.34
C ILE A 274 24.88 14.39 -14.77
N THR A 275 25.16 13.99 -13.53
CA THR A 275 26.44 14.30 -12.86
C THR A 275 27.62 13.75 -13.64
N ARG A 276 27.56 12.51 -14.12
CA ARG A 276 28.63 11.89 -14.92
C ARG A 276 28.88 12.63 -16.23
N ILE A 277 27.83 13.08 -16.93
CA ILE A 277 27.97 13.87 -18.16
C ILE A 277 28.68 15.19 -17.87
N PHE A 278 28.34 15.91 -16.79
CA PHE A 278 28.99 17.17 -16.43
C PHE A 278 30.44 16.98 -15.97
N VAL A 279 30.74 15.92 -15.22
CA VAL A 279 32.11 15.58 -14.82
C VAL A 279 32.99 15.27 -16.04
N ALA A 280 32.44 14.50 -17.01
CA ALA A 280 33.20 14.18 -18.24
C ALA A 280 33.39 15.40 -19.15
N HIS A 281 32.52 16.40 -19.08
CA HIS A 281 32.63 17.64 -19.88
C HIS A 281 33.51 18.70 -19.21
N SER A 282 33.91 18.54 -17.94
CA SER A 282 34.66 19.54 -17.20
C SER A 282 36.05 19.79 -17.88
N PRO A 283 36.46 21.08 -18.02
CA PRO A 283 37.72 21.44 -18.69
C PRO A 283 38.98 20.84 -18.04
N ALA A 284 38.92 20.39 -16.79
CA ALA A 284 40.00 19.70 -16.11
C ALA A 284 40.29 18.31 -16.75
N THR A 285 39.23 17.58 -17.18
CA THR A 285 39.36 16.29 -17.85
C THR A 285 39.88 16.43 -19.30
N LEU A 286 39.51 17.50 -19.98
CA LEU A 286 40.01 17.78 -21.33
C LEU A 286 41.51 18.10 -21.38
N LYS A 287 42.08 18.70 -20.33
CA LYS A 287 43.52 18.96 -20.23
C LYS A 287 44.35 17.70 -20.01
N LEU A 288 43.85 16.73 -19.24
CA LEU A 288 44.52 15.45 -19.01
C LEU A 288 44.51 14.51 -20.22
N ALA A 289 43.52 14.67 -21.12
CA ALA A 289 43.41 13.88 -22.34
C ALA A 289 44.23 14.48 -23.51
N ALA A 290 44.74 15.71 -23.38
CA ALA A 290 45.54 16.43 -24.39
C ALA A 290 47.05 16.38 -24.13
N GLU A 291 47.49 15.87 -22.97
CA GLU A 291 48.89 15.54 -22.64
C GLU A 291 49.17 14.04 -22.90
#